data_e375a1358f4c60e369491fec98912643
#
_entry.id   e375a1358f4c60e369491fec98912643
#
_cell.length_a   1.000
_cell.length_b   1.000
_cell.length_c   1.000
_cell.angle_alpha   90.00
_cell.angle_beta   90.00
_cell.angle_gamma   90.00
#
_symmetry.space_group_name_H-M   'P 1'
#
loop_
_entity.id
_entity.type
_entity.pdbx_description
1 polymer ?
#
loop_
_entity_poly.entity_id
_entity_poly.type
_entity_poly.pdbx_seq_one_letter_code
_entity_poly.pdbx_strand_id
1 'polypeptide(L)'
;YIRIKKMHVKLPLYLGATLENMRKGAAIMGETSLPLGTKNSNCVIAAHRGYQGIPYFREIEKLKAGDKVTIQNPWEKLSYRVEKIKIIKPDDSDQIRIQKEKDMVTLLTCHPYRSHGKFRYVVYCIRDQGQKLPAQKIRTMNDTYFESSKWDIQREKIVRYAGLGILLFFGMELIKTSKRKGG
;
A
#
# COMPACT_ATOMS: atom_id res chain seq x y z
N TYR A 1 4.79 -12.63 -6.78
CA TYR A 1 4.10 -11.35 -6.72
C TYR A 1 3.12 -11.28 -5.56
N ILE A 2 2.77 -10.05 -5.15
CA ILE A 2 1.69 -9.78 -4.20
C ILE A 2 0.49 -9.17 -4.95
N ARG A 3 -0.73 -9.61 -4.60
CA ARG A 3 -1.99 -9.09 -5.14
C ARG A 3 -2.96 -8.71 -4.02
N ILE A 4 -3.48 -7.49 -4.08
CA ILE A 4 -4.45 -6.95 -3.12
C ILE A 4 -5.59 -6.33 -3.93
N LYS A 5 -6.69 -7.09 -4.12
CA LYS A 5 -7.81 -6.67 -4.97
C LYS A 5 -8.45 -5.37 -4.50
N LYS A 6 -8.60 -5.18 -3.19
CA LYS A 6 -9.20 -3.99 -2.58
C LYS A 6 -8.48 -2.68 -2.93
N MET A 7 -7.17 -2.77 -3.18
CA MET A 7 -6.33 -1.65 -3.57
C MET A 7 -6.10 -1.56 -5.07
N HIS A 8 -6.64 -2.51 -5.86
CA HIS A 8 -6.34 -2.69 -7.30
C HIS A 8 -4.84 -2.85 -7.59
N VAL A 9 -4.12 -3.55 -6.70
CA VAL A 9 -2.66 -3.73 -6.75
C VAL A 9 -2.29 -5.16 -7.10
N LYS A 10 -1.37 -5.31 -8.06
CA LYS A 10 -0.59 -6.52 -8.33
C LYS A 10 0.84 -6.07 -8.59
N LEU A 11 1.75 -6.37 -7.67
CA LEU A 11 3.15 -5.93 -7.72
C LEU A 11 4.10 -7.12 -7.75
N PRO A 12 5.21 -7.04 -8.49
CA PRO A 12 6.34 -7.93 -8.29
C PRO A 12 6.76 -7.89 -6.83
N LEU A 13 7.26 -9.03 -6.31
CA LEU A 13 7.75 -9.16 -4.95
C LEU A 13 9.22 -9.55 -4.99
N TYR A 14 10.07 -8.66 -4.55
CA TYR A 14 11.53 -8.81 -4.55
C TYR A 14 12.05 -9.21 -3.18
N LEU A 15 13.18 -9.90 -3.13
CA LEU A 15 13.90 -10.19 -1.90
C LEU A 15 14.84 -9.03 -1.56
N GLY A 16 14.76 -8.55 -0.31
CA GLY A 16 15.52 -7.39 0.17
C GLY A 16 14.88 -6.05 -0.21
N ALA A 17 14.60 -5.21 0.78
CA ALA A 17 13.99 -3.90 0.62
C ALA A 17 15.03 -2.81 0.26
N THR A 18 15.83 -3.05 -0.78
CA THR A 18 16.75 -2.07 -1.34
C THR A 18 15.99 -0.97 -2.10
N LEU A 19 16.61 0.20 -2.29
CA LEU A 19 16.02 1.28 -3.09
C LEU A 19 15.69 0.81 -4.51
N GLU A 20 16.54 -0.01 -5.10
CA GLU A 20 16.33 -0.53 -6.45
C GLU A 20 15.10 -1.45 -6.52
N ASN A 21 14.99 -2.41 -5.61
CA ASN A 21 13.85 -3.32 -5.56
C ASN A 21 12.54 -2.59 -5.28
N MET A 22 12.56 -1.64 -4.34
CA MET A 22 11.41 -0.83 -3.98
C MET A 22 10.92 0.07 -5.11
N ARG A 23 11.79 0.48 -6.03
CA ARG A 23 11.42 1.22 -7.25
C ARG A 23 10.70 0.35 -8.29
N LYS A 24 10.93 -0.96 -8.26
CA LYS A 24 10.36 -1.93 -9.21
C LYS A 24 9.07 -2.59 -8.71
N GLY A 25 8.87 -2.66 -7.39
CA GLY A 25 7.70 -3.33 -6.82
C GLY A 25 7.63 -3.25 -5.30
N ALA A 26 7.01 -4.27 -4.71
CA ALA A 26 7.08 -4.53 -3.28
C ALA A 26 8.31 -5.38 -2.97
N ALA A 27 8.85 -5.25 -1.76
CA ALA A 27 10.04 -5.98 -1.36
C ALA A 27 9.88 -6.58 0.04
N ILE A 28 10.37 -7.81 0.21
CA ILE A 28 10.48 -8.46 1.51
C ILE A 28 11.63 -7.81 2.27
N MET A 29 11.38 -7.39 3.49
CA MET A 29 12.42 -6.83 4.34
C MET A 29 13.44 -7.91 4.71
N GLY A 30 14.71 -7.54 4.70
CA GLY A 30 15.79 -8.39 5.21
C GLY A 30 15.50 -8.83 6.65
N GLU A 31 16.03 -9.98 7.05
CA GLU A 31 15.88 -10.55 8.40
C GLU A 31 14.43 -10.89 8.80
N THR A 32 13.50 -10.91 7.85
CA THR A 32 12.13 -11.39 8.06
C THR A 32 11.90 -12.71 7.32
N SER A 33 10.81 -13.41 7.68
CA SER A 33 10.51 -14.71 7.07
C SER A 33 10.19 -14.61 5.59
N LEU A 34 10.48 -15.65 4.82
CA LEU A 34 9.94 -15.82 3.48
C LEU A 34 8.46 -16.26 3.55
N PRO A 35 7.64 -15.91 2.53
CA PRO A 35 6.22 -16.29 2.49
C PRO A 35 6.09 -17.74 1.99
N LEU A 36 6.35 -18.70 2.86
CA LEU A 36 6.32 -20.14 2.57
C LEU A 36 5.10 -20.85 3.21
N GLY A 37 4.20 -20.14 3.84
CA GLY A 37 3.01 -20.72 4.43
C GLY A 37 3.27 -21.52 5.71
N THR A 38 4.35 -21.24 6.43
CA THR A 38 4.76 -21.95 7.64
C THR A 38 4.37 -21.19 8.90
N LYS A 39 4.02 -21.90 9.98
CA LYS A 39 3.81 -21.30 11.30
C LYS A 39 5.11 -20.72 11.86
N ASN A 40 4.97 -19.87 12.88
CA ASN A 40 6.10 -19.15 13.49
C ASN A 40 6.87 -18.31 12.46
N SER A 41 6.16 -17.67 11.56
CA SER A 41 6.73 -16.84 10.51
C SER A 41 5.99 -15.49 10.40
N ASN A 42 6.74 -14.46 10.01
CA ASN A 42 6.19 -13.16 9.62
C ASN A 42 6.99 -12.60 8.45
N CYS A 43 6.43 -12.67 7.26
CA CYS A 43 7.00 -12.07 6.06
C CYS A 43 6.61 -10.59 6.02
N VAL A 44 7.57 -9.70 6.25
CA VAL A 44 7.31 -8.25 6.19
C VAL A 44 7.57 -7.73 4.79
N ILE A 45 6.53 -7.20 4.17
CA ILE A 45 6.55 -6.69 2.79
C ILE A 45 6.40 -5.18 2.81
N ALA A 46 7.46 -4.50 2.40
CA ALA A 46 7.50 -3.06 2.26
C ALA A 46 7.20 -2.63 0.82
N ALA A 47 6.50 -1.51 0.65
CA ALA A 47 6.36 -0.83 -0.63
C ALA A 47 6.17 0.67 -0.42
N HIS A 48 6.52 1.46 -1.44
CA HIS A 48 6.30 2.91 -1.40
C HIS A 48 4.81 3.24 -1.23
N ARG A 49 4.53 4.37 -0.62
CA ARG A 49 3.18 4.92 -0.55
C ARG A 49 2.88 5.82 -1.75
N GLY A 50 3.09 5.28 -2.97
CA GLY A 50 3.10 6.01 -4.23
C GLY A 50 4.50 6.55 -4.56
N TYR A 51 4.95 6.28 -5.78
CA TYR A 51 6.25 6.73 -6.27
C TYR A 51 6.22 6.86 -7.78
N GLN A 52 6.68 7.99 -8.32
CA GLN A 52 6.76 8.26 -9.77
C GLN A 52 5.48 7.90 -10.56
N GLY A 53 4.31 8.27 -10.03
CA GLY A 53 3.02 7.99 -10.66
C GLY A 53 2.45 6.58 -10.39
N ILE A 54 3.26 5.65 -9.94
CA ILE A 54 2.83 4.29 -9.59
C ILE A 54 2.25 4.28 -8.17
N PRO A 55 1.04 3.72 -7.97
CA PRO A 55 0.37 3.79 -6.68
C PRO A 55 1.00 2.94 -5.57
N TYR A 56 1.62 1.80 -5.87
CA TYR A 56 2.14 0.87 -4.87
C TYR A 56 1.16 0.65 -3.71
N PHE A 57 1.56 0.96 -2.45
CA PHE A 57 0.71 0.90 -1.27
C PHE A 57 0.04 2.24 -0.91
N ARG A 58 -0.13 3.15 -1.86
CA ARG A 58 -0.80 4.44 -1.63
C ARG A 58 -2.17 4.30 -0.99
N GLU A 59 -2.96 3.35 -1.47
CA GLU A 59 -4.33 3.11 -1.05
C GLU A 59 -4.46 2.11 0.12
N ILE A 60 -3.38 1.88 0.89
CA ILE A 60 -3.34 0.86 1.96
C ILE A 60 -4.39 1.10 3.05
N GLU A 61 -4.81 2.34 3.26
CA GLU A 61 -5.85 2.72 4.22
C GLU A 61 -7.25 2.22 3.85
N LYS A 62 -7.46 1.78 2.60
CA LYS A 62 -8.71 1.12 2.20
C LYS A 62 -8.87 -0.26 2.81
N LEU A 63 -7.79 -0.86 3.30
CA LEU A 63 -7.82 -2.19 3.90
C LEU A 63 -8.54 -2.15 5.25
N LYS A 64 -9.32 -3.20 5.49
CA LYS A 64 -10.07 -3.45 6.74
C LYS A 64 -9.85 -4.89 7.16
N ALA A 65 -10.13 -5.20 8.44
CA ALA A 65 -10.11 -6.58 8.92
C ALA A 65 -10.98 -7.49 8.02
N GLY A 66 -10.45 -8.67 7.70
CA GLY A 66 -11.07 -9.63 6.79
C GLY A 66 -10.72 -9.47 5.31
N ASP A 67 -10.18 -8.31 4.87
CA ASP A 67 -9.77 -8.11 3.48
C ASP A 67 -8.64 -9.09 3.09
N LYS A 68 -8.66 -9.53 1.83
CA LYS A 68 -7.79 -10.59 1.33
C LYS A 68 -6.51 -10.04 0.70
N VAL A 69 -5.39 -10.59 1.14
CA VAL A 69 -4.06 -10.41 0.56
C VAL A 69 -3.60 -11.75 -0.02
N THR A 70 -3.07 -11.75 -1.23
CA THR A 70 -2.60 -12.96 -1.89
C THR A 70 -1.14 -12.81 -2.28
N ILE A 71 -0.32 -13.81 -1.97
CA ILE A 71 1.05 -13.93 -2.42
C ILE A 71 1.15 -15.15 -3.32
N GLN A 72 1.77 -14.99 -4.46
CA GLN A 72 2.15 -16.08 -5.35
C GLN A 72 3.66 -16.21 -5.32
N ASN A 73 4.13 -17.30 -4.76
CA ASN A 73 5.53 -17.74 -4.87
C ASN A 73 5.67 -18.76 -6.04
N PRO A 74 6.86 -19.32 -6.32
CA PRO A 74 7.04 -20.28 -7.42
C PRO A 74 6.24 -21.58 -7.27
N TRP A 75 5.90 -21.97 -6.04
CA TRP A 75 5.31 -23.28 -5.74
C TRP A 75 3.80 -23.22 -5.54
N GLU A 76 3.32 -22.13 -4.89
CA GLU A 76 1.93 -22.07 -4.46
C GLU A 76 1.39 -20.64 -4.37
N LYS A 77 0.07 -20.57 -4.23
CA LYS A 77 -0.67 -19.35 -3.98
C LYS A 77 -1.13 -19.31 -2.53
N LEU A 78 -0.52 -18.42 -1.76
CA LEU A 78 -0.81 -18.20 -0.36
C LEU A 78 -1.86 -17.11 -0.18
N SER A 79 -2.85 -17.38 0.67
CA SER A 79 -3.93 -16.45 0.96
C SER A 79 -3.88 -16.04 2.42
N TYR A 80 -3.97 -14.74 2.66
CA TYR A 80 -3.97 -14.14 3.99
C TYR A 80 -5.16 -13.19 4.12
N ARG A 81 -5.59 -12.96 5.38
CA ARG A 81 -6.61 -11.95 5.70
C ARG A 81 -6.06 -10.94 6.67
N VAL A 82 -6.43 -9.68 6.47
CA VAL A 82 -6.11 -8.60 7.40
C VAL A 82 -6.71 -8.92 8.76
N GLU A 83 -5.87 -9.02 9.79
CA GLU A 83 -6.25 -9.22 11.19
C GLU A 83 -6.39 -7.87 11.90
N LYS A 84 -5.37 -7.02 11.80
CA LYS A 84 -5.34 -5.70 12.45
C LYS A 84 -4.47 -4.70 11.71
N ILE A 85 -4.62 -3.43 12.04
CA ILE A 85 -3.83 -2.33 11.48
C ILE A 85 -3.29 -1.48 12.63
N LYS A 86 -2.04 -1.00 12.48
CA LYS A 86 -1.41 -0.07 13.43
C LYS A 86 -0.64 1.01 12.67
N ILE A 87 -0.47 2.14 13.33
CA ILE A 87 0.54 3.15 12.98
C ILE A 87 1.62 3.06 14.04
N ILE A 88 2.87 2.91 13.62
CA ILE A 88 4.03 2.74 14.50
C ILE A 88 5.11 3.76 14.16
N LYS A 89 6.08 3.96 15.06
CA LYS A 89 7.31 4.71 14.76
C LYS A 89 8.20 3.92 13.80
N PRO A 90 9.08 4.60 13.04
CA PRO A 90 9.97 3.93 12.08
C PRO A 90 10.94 2.92 12.71
N ASP A 91 11.32 3.16 13.94
CA ASP A 91 12.28 2.40 14.75
C ASP A 91 11.65 1.31 15.64
N ASP A 92 10.30 1.22 15.68
CA ASP A 92 9.58 0.24 16.50
C ASP A 92 9.51 -1.14 15.82
N SER A 93 10.67 -1.78 15.70
CA SER A 93 10.81 -3.10 15.06
C SER A 93 10.12 -4.22 15.83
N ASP A 94 9.85 -4.05 17.12
CA ASP A 94 9.16 -5.04 17.95
C ASP A 94 7.73 -5.33 17.45
N GLN A 95 7.13 -4.35 16.80
CA GLN A 95 5.77 -4.49 16.24
C GLN A 95 5.69 -5.45 15.04
N ILE A 96 6.80 -5.78 14.40
CA ILE A 96 6.82 -6.65 13.21
C ILE A 96 7.50 -8.00 13.48
N ARG A 97 7.75 -8.36 14.74
CA ARG A 97 8.33 -9.65 15.13
C ARG A 97 7.40 -10.82 14.81
N ILE A 98 7.99 -12.00 14.71
CA ILE A 98 7.30 -13.28 14.60
C ILE A 98 6.37 -13.48 15.81
N GLN A 99 5.15 -13.93 15.56
CA GLN A 99 4.21 -14.33 16.60
C GLN A 99 4.11 -15.86 16.63
N LYS A 100 4.19 -16.42 17.83
CA LYS A 100 4.11 -17.88 18.04
C LYS A 100 2.82 -18.45 17.42
N GLU A 101 2.95 -19.62 16.79
CA GLU A 101 1.87 -20.37 16.14
C GLU A 101 1.17 -19.67 14.98
N LYS A 102 1.62 -18.50 14.55
CA LYS A 102 1.03 -17.79 13.42
C LYS A 102 1.90 -17.90 12.15
N ASP A 103 1.23 -18.03 11.01
CA ASP A 103 1.77 -17.77 9.68
C ASP A 103 1.26 -16.39 9.25
N MET A 104 2.18 -15.42 9.18
CA MET A 104 1.85 -14.01 9.01
C MET A 104 2.52 -13.40 7.80
N VAL A 105 1.81 -12.44 7.22
CA VAL A 105 2.33 -11.43 6.31
C VAL A 105 2.01 -10.06 6.87
N THR A 106 3.02 -9.22 6.98
CA THR A 106 2.88 -7.84 7.43
C THR A 106 3.17 -6.89 6.28
N LEU A 107 2.19 -6.05 5.90
CA LEU A 107 2.41 -4.99 4.90
C LEU A 107 2.86 -3.73 5.60
N LEU A 108 3.88 -3.07 5.06
CA LEU A 108 4.49 -1.89 5.65
C LEU A 108 4.69 -0.78 4.61
N THR A 109 4.31 0.44 4.95
CA THR A 109 4.57 1.62 4.12
C THR A 109 4.72 2.87 4.96
N CYS A 110 5.22 3.95 4.36
CA CYS A 110 5.35 5.25 5.02
C CYS A 110 3.97 5.86 5.34
N HIS A 111 3.88 6.58 6.46
CA HIS A 111 2.67 7.27 6.91
C HIS A 111 3.01 8.61 7.58
N PRO A 112 2.18 9.67 7.45
CA PRO A 112 1.11 9.84 6.47
C PRO A 112 1.62 9.85 5.02
N TYR A 113 0.71 9.84 4.06
CA TYR A 113 1.06 10.02 2.65
C TYR A 113 1.83 11.34 2.45
N ARG A 114 2.97 11.30 1.74
CA ARG A 114 3.87 12.45 1.49
C ARG A 114 4.58 13.06 2.72
N SER A 115 4.58 12.39 3.86
CA SER A 115 5.24 12.89 5.10
C SER A 115 6.71 12.50 5.25
N HIS A 116 7.36 12.03 4.19
CA HIS A 116 8.74 11.53 4.22
C HIS A 116 8.97 10.40 5.25
N GLY A 117 7.91 9.65 5.60
CA GLY A 117 8.02 8.48 6.45
C GLY A 117 8.10 8.77 7.96
N LYS A 118 7.43 9.81 8.41
CA LYS A 118 7.34 10.18 9.84
C LYS A 118 6.88 9.03 10.73
N PHE A 119 5.98 8.20 10.21
CA PHE A 119 5.49 6.96 10.82
C PHE A 119 5.48 5.83 9.79
N ARG A 120 5.08 4.63 10.22
CA ARG A 120 4.79 3.47 9.37
C ARG A 120 3.35 3.05 9.53
N TYR A 121 2.66 2.83 8.43
CA TYR A 121 1.37 2.17 8.38
C TYR A 121 1.59 0.69 8.21
N VAL A 122 1.09 -0.10 9.16
CA VAL A 122 1.34 -1.53 9.24
C VAL A 122 0.02 -2.29 9.22
N VAL A 123 -0.10 -3.24 8.30
CA VAL A 123 -1.26 -4.11 8.15
C VAL A 123 -0.81 -5.54 8.42
N TYR A 124 -1.29 -6.12 9.51
CA TYR A 124 -1.01 -7.50 9.89
C TYR A 124 -2.03 -8.42 9.25
N CYS A 125 -1.55 -9.42 8.54
CA CYS A 125 -2.37 -10.41 7.87
C CYS A 125 -2.00 -11.80 8.38
N ILE A 126 -2.99 -12.63 8.67
CA ILE A 126 -2.83 -14.02 9.07
C ILE A 126 -3.27 -14.95 7.95
N ARG A 127 -2.71 -16.16 7.93
CA ARG A 127 -3.06 -17.19 6.95
C ARG A 127 -4.55 -17.44 6.91
N ASP A 128 -5.13 -17.40 5.71
CA ASP A 128 -6.54 -17.70 5.48
C ASP A 128 -6.73 -19.23 5.42
N GLN A 129 -7.18 -19.79 6.53
CA GLN A 129 -7.48 -21.23 6.66
C GLN A 129 -8.94 -21.54 6.29
N GLY A 130 -9.64 -20.63 5.60
CA GLY A 130 -11.07 -20.80 5.27
C GLY A 130 -12.02 -20.40 6.39
N GLN A 131 -11.52 -20.01 7.56
CA GLN A 131 -12.36 -19.52 8.66
C GLN A 131 -12.73 -18.05 8.43
N LYS A 132 -14.00 -17.69 8.67
CA LYS A 132 -14.43 -16.29 8.72
C LYS A 132 -13.85 -15.65 9.98
N LEU A 133 -12.91 -14.73 9.82
CA LEU A 133 -12.47 -13.88 10.92
C LEU A 133 -13.63 -12.97 11.35
N PRO A 134 -13.87 -12.81 12.66
CA PRO A 134 -14.84 -11.84 13.15
C PRO A 134 -14.41 -10.43 12.68
N ALA A 135 -15.38 -9.63 12.25
CA ALA A 135 -15.15 -8.23 11.89
C ALA A 135 -14.77 -7.44 13.15
N GLN A 136 -13.49 -7.43 13.49
CA GLN A 136 -13.00 -6.60 14.57
C GLN A 136 -12.99 -5.14 14.13
N LYS A 137 -13.63 -4.29 14.94
CA LYS A 137 -13.54 -2.83 14.78
C LYS A 137 -12.07 -2.43 14.97
N ILE A 138 -11.40 -2.03 13.89
CA ILE A 138 -10.01 -1.59 13.95
C ILE A 138 -9.97 -0.32 14.80
N ARG A 139 -9.49 -0.44 16.03
CA ARG A 139 -9.14 0.73 16.85
C ARG A 139 -7.80 1.25 16.36
N THR A 140 -7.82 2.33 15.61
CA THR A 140 -6.62 3.04 15.18
C THR A 140 -6.14 3.96 16.29
N MET A 141 -4.87 3.91 16.61
CA MET A 141 -4.24 4.97 17.42
C MET A 141 -4.14 6.22 16.53
N ASN A 142 -4.84 7.29 16.93
CA ASN A 142 -4.89 8.63 16.32
C ASN A 142 -5.61 8.75 14.97
N ASP A 143 -6.91 8.96 15.03
CA ASP A 143 -7.77 9.28 13.87
C ASP A 143 -7.28 10.50 13.07
N THR A 144 -6.63 11.46 13.71
CA THR A 144 -6.04 12.65 13.09
C THR A 144 -5.02 12.35 11.99
N TYR A 145 -4.20 11.29 12.12
CA TYR A 145 -3.24 10.90 11.09
C TYR A 145 -3.90 10.23 9.89
N PHE A 146 -5.04 9.58 10.08
CA PHE A 146 -5.84 9.01 8.99
C PHE A 146 -6.49 10.11 8.14
N GLU A 147 -7.01 11.13 8.77
CA GLU A 147 -7.64 12.25 8.07
C GLU A 147 -6.64 13.03 7.21
N SER A 148 -5.45 13.35 7.74
CA SER A 148 -4.41 14.06 6.97
C SER A 148 -4.01 13.31 5.71
N SER A 149 -3.87 11.98 5.78
CA SER A 149 -3.51 11.15 4.63
C SER A 149 -4.60 11.09 3.57
N LYS A 150 -5.88 11.05 3.95
CA LYS A 150 -7.02 11.13 3.01
C LYS A 150 -7.03 12.47 2.28
N TRP A 151 -6.81 13.58 3.00
CA TRP A 151 -6.73 14.92 2.43
C TRP A 151 -5.62 15.03 1.37
N ASP A 152 -4.43 14.50 1.62
CA ASP A 152 -3.32 14.56 0.68
C ASP A 152 -3.59 13.76 -0.60
N ILE A 153 -4.23 12.59 -0.48
CA ILE A 153 -4.65 11.78 -1.63
C ILE A 153 -5.74 12.52 -2.44
N GLN A 154 -6.68 13.17 -1.75
CA GLN A 154 -7.75 13.91 -2.40
C GLN A 154 -7.21 15.15 -3.14
N ARG A 155 -6.31 15.92 -2.52
CA ARG A 155 -5.63 17.06 -3.14
C ARG A 155 -4.87 16.66 -4.41
N GLU A 156 -4.15 15.54 -4.41
CA GLU A 156 -3.46 15.06 -5.61
C GLU A 156 -4.41 14.79 -6.77
N LYS A 157 -5.58 14.21 -6.50
CA LYS A 157 -6.62 14.00 -7.53
C LYS A 157 -7.14 15.33 -8.07
N ILE A 158 -7.48 16.28 -7.19
CA ILE A 158 -7.98 17.60 -7.57
C ILE A 158 -6.98 18.34 -8.45
N VAL A 159 -5.70 18.36 -8.06
CA VAL A 159 -4.64 19.02 -8.84
C VAL A 159 -4.46 18.39 -10.23
N ARG A 160 -4.55 17.06 -10.34
CA ARG A 160 -4.50 16.38 -11.64
C ARG A 160 -5.66 16.77 -12.55
N TYR A 161 -6.89 16.78 -12.04
CA TYR A 161 -8.07 17.13 -12.84
C TYR A 161 -8.10 18.63 -13.19
N ALA A 162 -7.69 19.51 -12.29
CA ALA A 162 -7.54 20.93 -12.56
C ALA A 162 -6.50 21.20 -13.65
N GLY A 163 -5.35 20.52 -13.59
CA GLY A 163 -4.31 20.60 -14.62
C GLY A 163 -4.77 20.16 -16.01
N LEU A 164 -5.54 19.06 -16.09
CA LEU A 164 -6.17 18.60 -17.33
C LEU A 164 -7.19 19.60 -17.87
N GLY A 165 -8.00 20.18 -17.00
CA GLY A 165 -8.99 21.21 -17.39
C GLY A 165 -8.33 22.47 -17.97
N ILE A 166 -7.23 22.93 -17.38
CA ILE A 166 -6.46 24.07 -17.88
C ILE A 166 -5.86 23.76 -19.25
N LEU A 167 -5.25 22.57 -19.46
CA LEU A 167 -4.70 22.18 -20.75
C LEU A 167 -5.75 22.10 -21.85
N LEU A 168 -6.95 21.58 -21.54
CA LEU A 168 -8.06 21.57 -22.50
C LEU A 168 -8.56 22.96 -22.84
N PHE A 169 -8.65 23.86 -21.85
CA PHE A 169 -9.05 25.25 -22.07
C PHE A 169 -8.07 25.99 -23.00
N PHE A 170 -6.76 25.92 -22.71
CA PHE A 170 -5.75 26.52 -23.57
C PHE A 170 -5.68 25.89 -24.97
N GLY A 171 -5.87 24.59 -25.06
CA GLY A 171 -5.97 23.87 -26.36
C GLY A 171 -7.13 24.38 -27.21
N MET A 172 -8.31 24.60 -26.62
CA MET A 172 -9.47 25.16 -27.33
C MET A 172 -9.25 26.61 -27.77
N GLU A 173 -8.59 27.44 -26.95
CA GLU A 173 -8.27 28.83 -27.32
C GLU A 173 -7.25 28.89 -28.45
N LEU A 174 -6.25 28.03 -28.48
CA LEU A 174 -5.29 27.92 -29.59
C LEU A 174 -5.97 27.52 -30.90
N ILE A 175 -6.92 26.59 -30.87
CA ILE A 175 -7.70 26.18 -32.07
C ILE A 175 -8.56 27.32 -32.56
N LYS A 176 -9.20 28.09 -31.68
CA LYS A 176 -10.02 29.27 -32.06
C LYS A 176 -9.13 30.35 -32.71
N THR A 177 -7.96 30.62 -32.15
CA THR A 177 -7.03 31.63 -32.70
C THR A 177 -6.44 31.21 -34.04
N SER A 178 -6.17 29.91 -34.23
CA SER A 178 -5.72 29.34 -35.51
C SER A 178 -6.78 29.49 -36.62
N LYS A 179 -8.05 29.23 -36.31
CA LYS A 179 -9.18 29.40 -37.27
C LYS A 179 -9.44 30.87 -37.62
N ARG A 180 -9.10 31.84 -36.77
CA ARG A 180 -9.25 33.27 -37.04
C ARG A 180 -8.16 33.87 -37.93
N LYS A 181 -7.02 33.21 -38.06
CA LYS A 181 -5.88 33.67 -38.89
C LYS A 181 -5.84 33.03 -40.29
N GLY A 182 -6.74 32.07 -40.58
CA GLY A 182 -6.81 31.37 -41.87
C GLY A 182 -8.08 31.65 -42.68
N GLY A 183 -8.82 32.72 -42.38
CA GLY A 183 -9.99 33.18 -43.13
C GLY A 183 -9.80 34.58 -43.71
#